data_2337cdb0c2224566aeee980e5d5763c3
#
_entry.id   2337cdb0c2224566aeee980e5d5763c3
#
_cell.length_a   1.000
_cell.length_b   1.000
_cell.length_c   1.000
_cell.angle_alpha   90.00
_cell.angle_beta   90.00
_cell.angle_gamma   90.00
#
_symmetry.space_group_name_H-M   'P 1'
#
loop_
_entity.id
_entity.type
_entity.pdbx_description
1 polymer ?
#
loop_
_entity_poly.entity_id
_entity_poly.type
_entity_poly.pdbx_seq_one_letter_code
_entity_poly.pdbx_strand_id
1 'polypeptide(L)' 'MREVVFALILELNGKMIEHVYKDSLQACLYSKRVAKQEVNPERVVFKCKKVEAETEVYQDRKRIIRILK' A
#
# COMPACT_ATOMS: atom_id res chain seq x y z
N MET A 1 13.21 -10.38 0.66
CA MET A 1 13.88 -9.62 1.73
C MET A 1 12.82 -9.14 2.72
N ARG A 2 13.10 -9.25 4.00
CA ARG A 2 12.16 -8.85 5.04
C ARG A 2 12.56 -7.49 5.58
N GLU A 3 11.63 -6.53 5.53
CA GLU A 3 11.91 -5.17 5.97
C GLU A 3 10.64 -4.44 6.38
N VAL A 4 10.80 -3.32 7.07
CA VAL A 4 9.70 -2.43 7.43
C VAL A 4 9.57 -1.38 6.33
N VAL A 5 8.39 -1.29 5.75
CA VAL A 5 8.12 -0.38 4.63
C VAL A 5 6.78 0.32 4.81
N PHE A 6 6.58 1.40 4.06
CA PHE A 6 5.26 2.00 3.95
C PHE A 6 4.48 1.29 2.86
N ALA A 7 3.21 1.04 3.14
CA ALA A 7 2.32 0.39 2.20
C ALA A 7 1.02 1.17 2.06
N LEU A 8 0.57 1.33 0.83
CA LEU A 8 -0.78 1.82 0.54
C LEU A 8 -1.68 0.59 0.49
N ILE A 9 -2.60 0.51 1.43
CA ILE A 9 -3.50 -0.63 1.55
C ILE A 9 -4.88 -0.21 1.05
N LEU A 10 -5.41 -1.01 0.15
CA LEU A 10 -6.76 -0.84 -0.38
C LEU A 10 -7.67 -1.87 0.25
N GLU A 11 -8.74 -1.39 0.90
CA GLU A 11 -9.76 -2.24 1.50
C GLU A 11 -11.09 -2.01 0.80
N LEU A 12 -11.79 -3.09 0.54
CA LEU A 12 -13.14 -3.07 -0.02
C LEU A 12 -14.07 -3.81 0.94
N ASN A 13 -15.08 -3.10 1.45
CA ASN A 13 -16.03 -3.67 2.41
C ASN A 13 -15.36 -4.30 3.63
N GLY A 14 -14.29 -3.65 4.12
CA GLY A 14 -13.56 -4.12 5.29
C GLY A 14 -12.51 -5.20 5.03
N LYS A 15 -12.33 -5.61 3.78
CA LYS A 15 -11.33 -6.62 3.43
C LYS A 15 -10.20 -6.00 2.62
N MET A 16 -8.97 -6.33 2.98
CA MET A 16 -7.81 -5.92 2.20
C MET A 16 -7.78 -6.68 0.88
N ILE A 17 -7.83 -5.95 -0.23
CA ILE A 17 -7.80 -6.54 -1.56
C ILE A 17 -6.50 -6.26 -2.29
N GLU A 18 -5.74 -5.24 -1.86
CA GLU A 18 -4.51 -4.88 -2.52
C GLU A 18 -3.57 -4.14 -1.57
N HIS A 19 -2.28 -4.30 -1.78
CA HIS A 19 -1.27 -3.49 -1.11
C HIS A 19 -0.19 -3.11 -2.11
N VAL A 20 0.32 -1.88 -1.98
CA VAL A 20 1.33 -1.35 -2.89
C VAL A 20 2.48 -0.78 -2.06
N TYR A 21 3.71 -1.11 -2.46
CA TYR A 21 4.89 -0.55 -1.83
C TYR A 21 5.00 0.94 -2.11
N LYS A 22 5.33 1.69 -1.07
CA LYS A 22 5.67 3.11 -1.18
C LYS A 22 6.99 3.35 -0.45
N ASP A 23 7.84 4.17 -1.02
CA ASP A 23 9.16 4.42 -0.47
C ASP A 23 9.19 5.45 0.65
N SER A 24 8.08 6.18 0.85
CA SER A 24 7.98 7.13 1.94
C SER A 24 6.51 7.35 2.32
N LEU A 25 6.30 7.92 3.52
CA LEU A 25 4.96 8.28 3.94
C LEU A 25 4.36 9.35 3.03
N GLN A 26 5.16 10.32 2.59
CA GLN A 26 4.70 11.36 1.67
C GLN A 26 4.20 10.77 0.36
N ALA A 27 4.95 9.82 -0.21
CA ALA A 27 4.56 9.17 -1.45
C ALA A 27 3.25 8.39 -1.25
N CYS A 28 3.10 7.73 -0.11
CA CYS A 28 1.89 6.99 0.21
C CYS A 28 0.68 7.93 0.33
N LEU A 29 0.83 9.03 1.04
CA LEU A 29 -0.26 9.99 1.22
C LEU A 29 -0.66 10.67 -0.09
N TYR A 30 0.32 10.96 -0.93
CA TYR A 30 0.05 11.51 -2.25
C TYR A 30 -0.77 10.53 -3.09
N SER A 31 -0.34 9.28 -3.16
CA SER A 31 -1.06 8.25 -3.92
C SER A 31 -2.45 8.02 -3.37
N LYS A 32 -2.61 8.05 -2.05
CA LYS A 32 -3.91 7.93 -1.40
C LYS A 32 -4.85 9.06 -1.83
N ARG A 33 -4.34 10.28 -1.88
CA ARG A 33 -5.14 11.45 -2.28
C ARG A 33 -5.61 11.32 -3.73
N VAL A 34 -4.71 10.94 -4.63
CA VAL A 34 -5.04 10.77 -6.04
C VAL A 34 -6.05 9.65 -6.22
N ALA A 35 -5.85 8.53 -5.55
CA ALA A 35 -6.74 7.38 -5.67
C ALA A 35 -8.16 7.69 -5.18
N LYS A 36 -8.29 8.46 -4.11
CA LYS A 36 -9.61 8.84 -3.58
C LYS A 36 -10.43 9.66 -4.55
N GLN A 37 -9.80 10.35 -5.48
CA GLN A 37 -10.51 11.16 -6.48
C GLN A 37 -11.15 10.31 -7.56
N GLU A 38 -10.71 9.06 -7.71
CA GLU A 38 -11.14 8.18 -8.79
C GLU A 38 -12.12 7.10 -8.37
N VAL A 39 -12.33 6.91 -7.07
CA VAL A 39 -13.15 5.81 -6.56
C VAL A 39 -14.25 6.32 -5.63
N ASN A 40 -15.30 5.51 -5.47
CA ASN A 40 -16.37 5.80 -4.52
C ASN A 40 -15.88 5.59 -3.09
N PRO A 41 -15.82 6.65 -2.26
CA PRO A 41 -15.28 6.53 -0.90
C PRO A 41 -16.17 5.75 0.06
N GLU A 42 -17.40 5.43 -0.32
CA GLU A 42 -18.30 4.69 0.55
C GLU A 42 -17.93 3.21 0.67
N ARG A 43 -17.28 2.66 -0.36
CA ARG A 43 -16.96 1.23 -0.40
C ARG A 43 -15.49 0.94 -0.28
N VAL A 44 -14.66 1.88 -0.71
CA VAL A 44 -13.22 1.67 -0.81
C VAL A 44 -12.52 2.57 0.19
N VAL A 45 -11.64 1.98 0.99
CA VAL A 45 -10.85 2.68 1.98
C VAL A 45 -9.38 2.50 1.63
N PHE A 46 -8.66 3.60 1.57
CA PHE A 46 -7.21 3.61 1.39
C PHE A 46 -6.54 3.94 2.71
N LYS A 47 -5.54 3.15 3.08
CA LYS A 47 -4.78 3.35 4.31
C LYS A 47 -3.29 3.36 4.00
N CYS A 48 -2.56 4.30 4.62
CA CYS A 48 -1.11 4.30 4.58
C CYS A 48 -0.61 3.75 5.90
N LYS A 49 0.09 2.63 5.86
CA LYS A 49 0.62 1.97 7.05
C LYS A 49 2.10 1.66 6.90
N LYS A 50 2.78 1.71 8.03
CA LYS A 50 4.14 1.19 8.13
C LYS A 50 4.01 -0.27 8.55
N VAL A 51 4.49 -1.19 7.71
CA VAL A 51 4.30 -2.62 7.91
C VAL A 51 5.62 -3.37 7.77
N GLU A 52 5.72 -4.49 8.45
CA GLU A 52 6.80 -5.43 8.22
C GLU A 52 6.35 -6.35 7.09
N ALA A 53 7.14 -6.40 6.03
CA ALA A 53 6.76 -7.10 4.82
C ALA A 53 7.94 -7.86 4.23
N GLU A 54 7.61 -8.92 3.50
CA GLU A 54 8.57 -9.57 2.63
C GLU A 54 8.52 -8.88 1.28
N THR A 55 9.69 -8.40 0.81
CA THR A 55 9.78 -7.61 -0.42
C THR A 55 10.77 -8.26 -1.38
N GLU A 56 10.63 -7.90 -2.66
CA GLU A 56 11.60 -8.26 -3.69
C GLU A 56 11.80 -7.11 -4.64
N VAL A 57 12.93 -7.12 -5.33
CA VAL A 57 13.22 -6.16 -6.39
C VAL A 57 13.12 -6.89 -7.72
N TYR A 58 12.28 -6.37 -8.61
CA TYR A 58 12.08 -6.92 -9.94
C TYR A 58 12.11 -5.78 -10.95
N GLN A 59 13.00 -5.87 -11.93
CA GLN A 59 13.18 -4.85 -12.95
C GLN A 59 13.36 -3.45 -12.35
N ASP A 60 14.25 -3.35 -11.36
CA ASP A 60 14.58 -2.11 -10.64
C ASP A 60 13.41 -1.52 -9.84
N ARG A 61 12.37 -2.31 -9.61
CA ARG A 61 11.24 -1.89 -8.79
C ARG A 61 11.07 -2.80 -7.59
N LYS A 62 10.93 -2.19 -6.42
CA LYS A 62 10.64 -2.93 -5.20
C LYS A 62 9.14 -3.13 -5.09
N ARG A 63 8.74 -4.33 -4.71
CA ARG A 63 7.34 -4.64 -4.46
C ARG A 63 7.20 -5.50 -3.21
N ILE A 64 6.03 -5.44 -2.61
CA ILE A 64 5.69 -6.26 -1.46
C ILE A 64 5.18 -7.60 -1.97
N ILE A 65 5.82 -8.69 -1.50
CA ILE A 65 5.34 -10.04 -1.77
C ILE A 65 4.18 -10.36 -0.83
N ARG A 66 4.37 -10.04 0.46
CA ARG A 66 3.33 -10.25 1.47
C ARG A 66 3.61 -9.39 2.69
N ILE A 67 2.56 -9.05 3.41
CA ILE A 67 2.64 -8.32 4.67
C ILE A 67 2.71 -9.33 5.80
N LEU A 68 3.72 -9.17 6.68
CA LEU A 68 3.94 -10.07 7.81
C LEU A 68 3.28 -9.55 9.09
N LYS A 69 3.23 -8.21 9.23
CA LYS A 69 2.58 -7.57 10.38
C LYS A 69 1.96 -6.24 10.00
#